data_c9ab3822b506359633d3ee913cb0339d
#
_entry.id   c9ab3822b506359633d3ee913cb0339d
#
_cell.length_a   1.000
_cell.length_b   1.000
_cell.length_c   1.000
_cell.angle_alpha   90.00
_cell.angle_beta   90.00
_cell.angle_gamma   90.00
#
_symmetry.space_group_name_H-M   'P 1'
#
loop_
_entity.id
_entity.type
_entity.pdbx_description
1 polymer ?
#
loop_
_entity_poly.entity_id
_entity_poly.type
_entity_poly.pdbx_seq_one_letter_code
_entity_poly.pdbx_strand_id
1 'polypeptide(L)'
;MAEGSRRKAPETAELRRLRRRIDALDRRIVALLNERARVAREAGHAKADAGRTAVRDAEREREILLRVSMANEGPMPQADLLALYRRLFAATRALEARDRRRPPDADAGGGDA
;
A
#
# COMPACT_ATOMS: atom_id res chain seq x y z
N MET A 1 -4.50 -30.91 33.19
CA MET A 1 -3.51 -31.08 32.12
C MET A 1 -3.31 -29.81 31.36
N ALA A 2 -2.09 -29.38 31.28
CA ALA A 2 -1.77 -28.20 30.51
C ALA A 2 -2.18 -28.36 29.05
N GLU A 3 -2.05 -29.56 28.52
CA GLU A 3 -2.41 -29.83 27.14
C GLU A 3 -3.87 -29.56 26.86
N GLY A 4 -4.75 -30.00 27.76
CA GLY A 4 -6.17 -29.75 27.60
C GLY A 4 -6.51 -28.27 27.65
N SER A 5 -5.81 -27.51 28.52
CA SER A 5 -6.11 -26.08 28.66
C SER A 5 -5.60 -25.24 27.48
N ARG A 6 -4.70 -25.80 26.68
CA ARG A 6 -4.22 -25.10 25.50
C ARG A 6 -5.08 -25.30 24.28
N ARG A 7 -6.01 -26.22 24.34
CA ARG A 7 -6.90 -26.46 23.23
C ARG A 7 -7.82 -25.25 23.06
N LYS A 8 -7.87 -24.72 21.88
CA LYS A 8 -8.71 -23.57 21.62
C LYS A 8 -10.17 -23.93 21.78
N ALA A 9 -10.91 -23.03 22.38
CA ALA A 9 -12.35 -23.15 22.43
C ALA A 9 -12.90 -23.04 21.00
N PRO A 10 -14.07 -23.67 20.71
CA PRO A 10 -14.68 -23.51 19.42
C PRO A 10 -14.92 -22.05 19.09
N GLU A 11 -14.71 -21.68 17.86
CA GLU A 11 -14.93 -20.31 17.41
C GLU A 11 -16.43 -20.02 17.41
N THR A 12 -16.79 -18.88 18.01
CA THR A 12 -18.19 -18.49 18.07
C THR A 12 -18.67 -17.98 16.70
N ALA A 13 -19.97 -18.00 16.49
CA ALA A 13 -20.55 -17.45 15.27
C ALA A 13 -20.23 -15.98 15.11
N GLU A 14 -20.22 -15.23 16.22
CA GLU A 14 -19.87 -13.82 16.18
C GLU A 14 -18.43 -13.61 15.75
N LEU A 15 -17.51 -14.39 16.31
CA LEU A 15 -16.10 -14.27 15.94
C LEU A 15 -15.89 -14.62 14.47
N ARG A 16 -16.56 -15.66 13.97
CA ARG A 16 -16.47 -16.00 12.54
C ARG A 16 -16.97 -14.87 11.67
N ARG A 17 -18.08 -14.23 12.08
CA ARG A 17 -18.64 -13.09 11.33
C ARG A 17 -17.66 -11.93 11.29
N LEU A 18 -17.03 -11.61 12.43
CA LEU A 18 -16.08 -10.52 12.49
C LEU A 18 -14.83 -10.82 11.66
N ARG A 19 -14.36 -12.06 11.68
CA ARG A 19 -13.22 -12.43 10.87
C ARG A 19 -13.52 -12.34 9.37
N ARG A 20 -14.73 -12.72 8.96
CA ARG A 20 -15.13 -12.54 7.56
C ARG A 20 -15.15 -11.07 7.16
N ARG A 21 -15.56 -10.19 8.08
CA ARG A 21 -15.53 -8.75 7.83
C ARG A 21 -14.11 -8.25 7.67
N ILE A 22 -13.21 -8.72 8.52
CA ILE A 22 -11.79 -8.37 8.41
C ILE A 22 -11.22 -8.85 7.09
N ASP A 23 -11.52 -10.09 6.70
CA ASP A 23 -11.05 -10.64 5.43
C ASP A 23 -11.52 -9.81 4.24
N ALA A 24 -12.76 -9.36 4.28
CA ALA A 24 -13.30 -8.51 3.22
C ALA A 24 -12.59 -7.16 3.18
N LEU A 25 -12.29 -6.58 4.36
CA LEU A 25 -11.55 -5.33 4.42
C LEU A 25 -10.13 -5.51 3.89
N ASP A 26 -9.49 -6.64 4.21
CA ASP A 26 -8.14 -6.91 3.72
C ASP A 26 -8.12 -6.96 2.19
N ARG A 27 -9.12 -7.59 1.58
CA ARG A 27 -9.19 -7.62 0.12
C ARG A 27 -9.34 -6.22 -0.46
N ARG A 28 -10.12 -5.37 0.20
CA ARG A 28 -10.28 -3.96 -0.23
C ARG A 28 -8.99 -3.18 -0.06
N ILE A 29 -8.29 -3.41 1.05
CA ILE A 29 -7.01 -2.75 1.31
C ILE A 29 -6.01 -3.11 0.21
N VAL A 30 -5.88 -4.40 -0.11
CA VAL A 30 -4.96 -4.85 -1.16
C VAL A 30 -5.33 -4.23 -2.50
N ALA A 31 -6.62 -4.21 -2.83
CA ALA A 31 -7.07 -3.62 -4.09
C ALA A 31 -6.74 -2.12 -4.15
N LEU A 32 -6.95 -1.40 -3.05
CA LEU A 32 -6.65 0.03 -2.99
C LEU A 32 -5.16 0.31 -3.04
N LEU A 33 -4.35 -0.50 -2.39
CA LEU A 33 -2.91 -0.36 -2.45
C LEU A 33 -2.39 -0.54 -3.89
N ASN A 34 -2.93 -1.52 -4.60
CA ASN A 34 -2.54 -1.74 -5.99
C ASN A 34 -3.03 -0.64 -6.91
N GLU A 35 -4.24 -0.14 -6.68
CA GLU A 35 -4.75 1.00 -7.43
C GLU A 35 -3.86 2.23 -7.22
N ARG A 36 -3.51 2.49 -5.96
CA ARG A 36 -2.62 3.59 -5.64
C ARG A 36 -1.26 3.43 -6.31
N ALA A 37 -0.73 2.22 -6.33
CA ALA A 37 0.54 1.94 -6.99
C ALA A 37 0.47 2.21 -8.49
N ARG A 38 -0.63 1.82 -9.13
CA ARG A 38 -0.81 2.08 -10.57
C ARG A 38 -0.85 3.58 -10.85
N VAL A 39 -1.61 4.34 -10.06
CA VAL A 39 -1.71 5.79 -10.25
C VAL A 39 -0.36 6.46 -9.96
N ALA A 40 0.37 5.98 -8.95
CA ALA A 40 1.70 6.50 -8.65
C ALA A 40 2.67 6.27 -9.82
N ARG A 41 2.56 5.12 -10.50
CA ARG A 41 3.37 4.88 -11.69
C ARG A 41 3.03 5.85 -12.81
N GLU A 42 1.76 6.13 -13.01
CA GLU A 42 1.34 7.13 -14.00
C GLU A 42 1.89 8.50 -13.65
N ALA A 43 1.85 8.87 -12.37
CA ALA A 43 2.43 10.13 -11.91
C ALA A 43 3.94 10.17 -12.14
N GLY A 44 4.61 9.04 -11.93
CA GLY A 44 6.05 8.92 -12.18
C GLY A 44 6.38 9.12 -13.66
N HIS A 45 5.59 8.53 -14.53
CA HIS A 45 5.77 8.70 -15.98
C HIS A 45 5.51 10.15 -16.40
N ALA A 46 4.47 10.77 -15.85
CA ALA A 46 4.16 12.16 -16.15
C ALA A 46 5.29 13.11 -15.70
N LYS A 47 5.90 12.84 -14.53
CA LYS A 47 7.04 13.61 -14.06
C LYS A 47 8.23 13.46 -14.99
N ALA A 48 8.50 12.25 -15.45
CA ALA A 48 9.60 11.99 -16.37
C ALA A 48 9.38 12.73 -17.69
N ASP A 49 8.16 12.70 -18.21
CA ASP A 49 7.81 13.40 -19.43
C ASP A 49 7.98 14.90 -19.31
N ALA A 50 7.81 15.43 -18.10
CA ALA A 50 8.01 16.85 -17.81
C ALA A 50 9.47 17.20 -17.49
N GLY A 51 10.38 16.23 -17.63
CA GLY A 51 11.80 16.45 -17.35
C GLY A 51 12.19 16.33 -15.89
N ARG A 52 11.28 15.87 -15.05
CA ARG A 52 11.55 15.67 -13.63
C ARG A 52 11.98 14.24 -13.42
N THR A 53 13.21 14.03 -12.99
CA THR A 53 13.80 12.69 -12.94
C THR A 53 13.97 12.12 -11.53
N ALA A 54 13.74 12.92 -10.49
CA ALA A 54 13.90 12.44 -9.13
C ALA A 54 12.83 11.41 -8.78
N VAL A 55 13.24 10.25 -8.28
CA VAL A 55 12.33 9.21 -7.83
C VAL A 55 11.67 9.64 -6.54
N ARG A 56 12.45 10.19 -5.61
CA ARG A 56 11.92 10.61 -4.33
C ARG A 56 11.51 12.07 -4.34
N ASP A 57 10.29 12.31 -3.91
CA ASP A 57 9.77 13.65 -3.71
C ASP A 57 9.48 13.81 -2.22
N ALA A 58 10.47 14.26 -1.46
CA ALA A 58 10.36 14.34 -0.01
C ALA A 58 9.28 15.34 0.43
N GLU A 59 9.10 16.41 -0.32
CA GLU A 59 8.08 17.40 -0.01
C GLU A 59 6.68 16.81 -0.17
N ARG A 60 6.47 16.10 -1.27
CA ARG A 60 5.19 15.44 -1.50
C ARG A 60 4.91 14.38 -0.44
N GLU A 61 5.92 13.62 -0.02
CA GLU A 61 5.75 12.61 1.02
C GLU A 61 5.35 13.26 2.34
N ARG A 62 5.96 14.38 2.70
CA ARG A 62 5.59 15.11 3.92
C ARG A 62 4.14 15.59 3.85
N GLU A 63 3.75 16.10 2.71
CA GLU A 63 2.39 16.57 2.47
C GLU A 63 1.37 15.44 2.65
N ILE A 64 1.67 14.26 2.11
CA ILE A 64 0.80 13.10 2.26
C ILE A 64 0.70 12.68 3.73
N LEU A 65 1.83 12.64 4.44
CA LEU A 65 1.82 12.27 5.85
C LEU A 65 0.95 13.23 6.67
N LEU A 66 1.00 14.51 6.35
CA LEU A 66 0.15 15.50 7.02
C LEU A 66 -1.32 15.22 6.75
N ARG A 67 -1.67 14.97 5.49
CA ARG A 67 -3.06 14.67 5.13
C ARG A 67 -3.56 13.39 5.79
N VAL A 68 -2.71 12.38 5.85
CA VAL A 68 -3.05 11.11 6.51
C VAL A 68 -3.29 11.35 8.00
N SER A 69 -2.43 12.16 8.63
CA SER A 69 -2.59 12.52 10.03
C SER A 69 -3.93 13.19 10.29
N MET A 70 -4.30 14.11 9.42
CA MET A 70 -5.56 14.83 9.56
C MET A 70 -6.77 13.96 9.28
N ALA A 71 -6.63 12.99 8.41
CA ALA A 71 -7.72 12.08 8.06
C ALA A 71 -7.93 10.98 9.09
N ASN A 72 -6.93 10.71 9.92
CA ASN A 72 -7.01 9.62 10.88
C ASN A 72 -7.90 9.97 12.07
N GLU A 73 -9.03 9.29 12.18
CA GLU A 73 -9.95 9.47 13.30
C GLU A 73 -9.84 8.33 14.31
N GLY A 74 -8.85 7.47 14.15
CA GLY A 74 -8.66 6.32 15.01
C GLY A 74 -9.64 5.20 14.65
N PRO A 75 -9.58 4.06 15.31
CA PRO A 75 -8.72 3.72 16.45
C PRO A 75 -7.26 3.39 16.13
N MET A 76 -6.86 3.39 14.86
CA MET A 76 -5.46 3.10 14.50
C MET A 76 -4.54 4.15 15.11
N PRO A 77 -3.50 3.76 15.88
CA PRO A 77 -2.57 4.73 16.41
C PRO A 77 -1.88 5.51 15.30
N GLN A 78 -1.77 6.81 15.48
CA GLN A 78 -1.22 7.69 14.45
C GLN A 78 0.19 7.32 14.04
N ALA A 79 1.06 7.05 15.02
CA ALA A 79 2.45 6.71 14.71
C ALA A 79 2.55 5.46 13.85
N ASP A 80 1.71 4.46 14.12
CA ASP A 80 1.71 3.23 13.35
C ASP A 80 1.19 3.45 11.93
N LEU A 81 0.15 4.26 11.79
CA LEU A 81 -0.39 4.57 10.47
C LEU A 81 0.63 5.32 9.63
N LEU A 82 1.33 6.28 10.22
CA LEU A 82 2.38 7.02 9.49
C LEU A 82 3.55 6.11 9.12
N ALA A 83 3.89 5.16 9.99
CA ALA A 83 4.94 4.19 9.68
C ALA A 83 4.55 3.31 8.49
N LEU A 84 3.28 2.89 8.41
CA LEU A 84 2.77 2.15 7.26
C LEU A 84 2.91 2.98 5.98
N TYR A 85 2.57 4.25 6.04
CA TYR A 85 2.69 5.13 4.88
C TYR A 85 4.13 5.34 4.44
N ARG A 86 5.05 5.46 5.39
CA ARG A 86 6.48 5.55 5.04
C ARG A 86 6.96 4.29 4.33
N ARG A 87 6.47 3.13 4.77
CA ARG A 87 6.80 1.87 4.11
C ARG A 87 6.18 1.81 2.71
N LEU A 88 4.97 2.33 2.58
CA LEU A 88 4.28 2.40 1.29
C LEU A 88 5.05 3.30 0.31
N PHE A 89 5.56 4.44 0.80
CA PHE A 89 6.39 5.31 -0.04
C PHE A 89 7.64 4.57 -0.54
N ALA A 90 8.28 3.81 0.34
CA ALA A 90 9.46 3.05 -0.04
C ALA A 90 9.15 2.03 -1.13
N ALA A 91 8.00 1.35 -1.02
CA ALA A 91 7.57 0.38 -2.02
C ALA A 91 7.28 1.06 -3.35
N THR A 92 6.66 2.24 -3.32
CA THR A 92 6.35 3.02 -4.52
C THR A 92 7.65 3.48 -5.21
N ARG A 93 8.61 3.95 -4.42
CA ARG A 93 9.90 4.36 -4.99
C ARG A 93 10.62 3.18 -5.63
N ALA A 94 10.55 2.02 -5.02
CA ALA A 94 11.17 0.82 -5.58
C ALA A 94 10.52 0.43 -6.90
N LEU A 95 9.20 0.55 -6.98
CA LEU A 95 8.47 0.26 -8.21
C LEU A 95 8.84 1.25 -9.33
N GLU A 96 8.91 2.53 -9.00
CA GLU A 96 9.29 3.56 -9.96
C GLU A 96 10.74 3.37 -10.43
N ALA A 97 11.63 2.99 -9.54
CA ALA A 97 13.03 2.72 -9.89
C ALA A 97 13.14 1.52 -10.84
N ARG A 98 12.31 0.50 -10.64
CA ARG A 98 12.27 -0.65 -11.55
C ARG A 98 11.80 -0.22 -12.94
N ASP A 99 10.80 0.62 -13.00
CA ASP A 99 10.27 1.11 -14.27
C ASP A 99 11.34 1.90 -15.05
N ARG A 100 12.14 2.70 -14.36
CA ARG A 100 13.19 3.47 -15.00
C ARG A 100 14.30 2.61 -15.57
N ARG A 101 14.60 1.47 -14.94
CA ARG A 101 15.64 0.56 -15.41
C ARG A 101 15.16 -0.35 -16.52
N ARG A 102 13.87 -0.37 -16.78
CA ARG A 102 13.30 -1.25 -17.78
C ARG A 102 13.59 -0.74 -19.18
N PRO A 103 14.06 -1.59 -20.10
CA PRO A 103 14.26 -1.17 -21.47
C PRO A 103 12.93 -0.75 -22.10
N PRO A 104 12.92 0.30 -22.93
CA PRO A 104 11.69 0.76 -23.59
C PRO A 104 10.98 -0.34 -24.36
N ASP A 105 11.72 -1.23 -25.01
CA ASP A 105 11.14 -2.28 -25.84
C ASP A 105 10.38 -3.33 -25.05
N ALA A 106 10.71 -3.49 -23.76
CA ALA A 106 10.04 -4.47 -22.92
C ALA A 106 8.57 -4.11 -22.73
N ASP A 107 8.27 -2.81 -22.60
CA ASP A 107 6.90 -2.36 -22.42
C ASP A 107 6.10 -2.42 -23.72
N ALA A 108 6.74 -2.13 -24.83
CA ALA A 108 6.06 -2.19 -26.12
C ALA A 108 5.56 -3.60 -26.42
N GLY A 109 6.37 -4.61 -26.09
CA GLY A 109 5.96 -5.99 -26.30
C GLY A 109 4.83 -6.42 -25.37
N GLY A 110 4.88 -5.96 -24.13
CA GLY A 110 3.86 -6.33 -23.15
C GLY A 110 2.53 -5.66 -23.37
N GLY A 111 2.55 -4.47 -23.93
CA GLY A 111 1.34 -3.69 -24.10
C GLY A 111 0.35 -4.27 -25.08
N ASP A 112 0.78 -5.17 -25.92
CA ASP A 112 -0.07 -5.73 -26.95
C ASP A 112 -0.85 -6.96 -26.53
N ALA A 113 -0.59 -7.43 -25.36
CA ALA A 113 -1.20 -8.66 -24.87
C ALA A 113 -2.71 -8.54 -24.61
#